data_126729f8a6bbabf00829e6f242ac7fe8
#
_entry.id   126729f8a6bbabf00829e6f242ac7fe8
#
_cell.length_a   1.000
_cell.length_b   1.000
_cell.length_c   1.000
_cell.angle_alpha   90.00
_cell.angle_beta   90.00
_cell.angle_gamma   90.00
#
_symmetry.space_group_name_H-M   'P 1'
#
loop_
_entity.id
_entity.type
_entity.pdbx_description
1 polymer ?
#
loop_
_entity_poly.entity_id
_entity_poly.type
_entity_poly.pdbx_seq_one_letter_code
_entity_poly.pdbx_strand_id
1 'polypeptide(L)'
;MKVRFTRPAQRDLDQIYAYVSRDSPDIASRLVARLIERARGLADSPFEGRETDEPDVRVVVAPRLRYFIFYSVIGDEIHITHIRHTSRRRPRSWGR
;
A
#
# COMPACT_ATOMS: atom_id res chain seq x y z
N MET A 1 4.68 0.02 -16.41
CA MET A 1 5.44 -0.81 -15.47
C MET A 1 4.55 -1.88 -14.86
N LYS A 2 5.12 -3.01 -14.54
CA LYS A 2 4.40 -4.09 -13.89
C LYS A 2 4.35 -3.83 -12.37
N VAL A 3 3.19 -4.07 -11.77
CA VAL A 3 3.03 -3.93 -10.32
C VAL A 3 2.83 -5.31 -9.71
N ARG A 4 3.68 -5.63 -8.74
CA ARG A 4 3.62 -6.90 -8.01
C ARG A 4 3.33 -6.64 -6.54
N PHE A 5 2.51 -7.49 -5.96
CA PHE A 5 2.26 -7.46 -4.52
C PHE A 5 3.09 -8.55 -3.86
N THR A 6 3.99 -8.15 -2.98
CA THR A 6 4.80 -9.10 -2.23
C THR A 6 3.93 -9.90 -1.27
N ARG A 7 4.47 -11.00 -0.72
CA ARG A 7 3.73 -11.76 0.27
C ARG A 7 3.33 -10.94 1.50
N PRO A 8 4.21 -10.11 2.07
CA PRO A 8 3.77 -9.24 3.17
C PRO A 8 2.63 -8.31 2.78
N ALA A 9 2.67 -7.75 1.56
CA ALA A 9 1.59 -6.89 1.10
C ALA A 9 0.28 -7.67 0.94
N GLN A 10 0.36 -8.90 0.42
CA GLN A 10 -0.82 -9.75 0.29
C GLN A 10 -1.40 -10.08 1.66
N ARG A 11 -0.55 -10.39 2.64
CA ARG A 11 -1.00 -10.63 4.02
C ARG A 11 -1.66 -9.41 4.61
N ASP A 12 -1.09 -8.23 4.33
CA ASP A 12 -1.69 -6.98 4.81
C ASP A 12 -3.11 -6.83 4.26
N LEU A 13 -3.29 -7.07 2.95
CA LEU A 13 -4.61 -6.99 2.35
C LEU A 13 -5.58 -8.02 2.93
N ASP A 14 -5.11 -9.24 3.16
CA ASP A 14 -5.93 -10.28 3.76
C ASP A 14 -6.37 -9.90 5.17
N GLN A 15 -5.46 -9.33 5.95
CA GLN A 15 -5.77 -8.88 7.30
C GLN A 15 -6.75 -7.72 7.31
N ILE A 16 -6.58 -6.78 6.38
CA ILE A 16 -7.51 -5.65 6.23
C ILE A 16 -8.90 -6.19 5.89
N TYR A 17 -8.98 -7.11 4.94
CA TYR A 17 -10.25 -7.70 4.57
C TYR A 17 -10.90 -8.41 5.77
N ALA A 18 -10.14 -9.24 6.46
CA ALA A 18 -10.66 -9.99 7.60
C ALA A 18 -11.19 -9.07 8.70
N TYR A 19 -10.47 -7.99 8.98
CA TYR A 19 -10.85 -7.05 10.01
C TYR A 19 -12.13 -6.29 9.64
N VAL A 20 -12.17 -5.71 8.46
CA VAL A 20 -13.30 -4.88 8.04
C VAL A 20 -14.54 -5.72 7.75
N SER A 21 -14.36 -6.95 7.25
CA SER A 21 -15.48 -7.82 6.93
C SER A 21 -16.25 -8.27 8.16
N ARG A 22 -15.67 -8.13 9.35
CA ARG A 22 -16.38 -8.41 10.61
C ARG A 22 -17.61 -7.53 10.75
N ASP A 23 -17.53 -6.30 10.21
CA ASP A 23 -18.66 -5.38 10.23
C ASP A 23 -19.43 -5.41 8.91
N SER A 24 -18.73 -5.47 7.78
CA SER A 24 -19.37 -5.46 6.47
C SER A 24 -18.46 -6.08 5.41
N PRO A 25 -18.80 -7.28 4.92
CA PRO A 25 -18.04 -7.87 3.81
C PRO A 25 -18.03 -7.02 2.54
N ASP A 26 -19.14 -6.33 2.25
CA ASP A 26 -19.22 -5.49 1.06
C ASP A 26 -18.23 -4.32 1.14
N ILE A 27 -18.17 -3.68 2.30
CA ILE A 27 -17.24 -2.57 2.50
C ILE A 27 -15.81 -3.10 2.42
N ALA A 28 -15.53 -4.26 3.00
CA ALA A 28 -14.20 -4.85 2.96
C ALA A 28 -13.77 -5.12 1.53
N SER A 29 -14.64 -5.70 0.72
CA SER A 29 -14.32 -5.99 -0.69
C SER A 29 -14.02 -4.72 -1.46
N ARG A 30 -14.82 -3.69 -1.28
CA ARG A 30 -14.60 -2.41 -1.98
C ARG A 30 -13.34 -1.72 -1.53
N LEU A 31 -13.05 -1.77 -0.23
CA LEU A 31 -11.83 -1.17 0.31
C LEU A 31 -10.59 -1.84 -0.29
N VAL A 32 -10.54 -3.17 -0.26
CA VAL A 32 -9.39 -3.89 -0.80
C VAL A 32 -9.24 -3.63 -2.30
N ALA A 33 -10.35 -3.63 -3.05
CA ALA A 33 -10.30 -3.35 -4.48
C ALA A 33 -9.73 -1.95 -4.75
N ARG A 34 -10.11 -0.97 -3.97
CA ARG A 34 -9.60 0.40 -4.14
C ARG A 34 -8.13 0.53 -3.76
N LEU A 35 -7.69 -0.19 -2.74
CA LEU A 35 -6.27 -0.21 -2.38
C LEU A 35 -5.44 -0.81 -3.51
N ILE A 36 -5.91 -1.91 -4.09
CA ILE A 36 -5.23 -2.54 -5.22
C ILE A 36 -5.19 -1.58 -6.41
N GLU A 37 -6.30 -0.92 -6.70
CA GLU A 37 -6.37 0.04 -7.80
C GLU A 37 -5.40 1.20 -7.60
N ARG A 38 -5.35 1.73 -6.38
CA ARG A 38 -4.40 2.80 -6.06
C ARG A 38 -2.96 2.36 -6.26
N ALA A 39 -2.62 1.15 -5.79
CA ALA A 39 -1.28 0.61 -5.96
C ALA A 39 -0.94 0.40 -7.44
N ARG A 40 -1.88 -0.12 -8.22
CA ARG A 40 -1.64 -0.33 -9.65
C ARG A 40 -1.47 0.96 -10.42
N GLY A 41 -2.09 2.02 -9.95
CA GLY A 41 -1.92 3.36 -10.56
C GLY A 41 -0.48 3.87 -10.50
N LEU A 42 0.35 3.32 -9.62
CA LEU A 42 1.75 3.70 -9.55
C LEU A 42 2.52 3.34 -10.82
N ALA A 43 1.99 2.44 -11.64
CA ALA A 43 2.62 2.10 -12.92
C ALA A 43 2.76 3.32 -13.83
N ASP A 44 1.84 4.27 -13.73
CA ASP A 44 1.86 5.50 -14.54
C ASP A 44 2.73 6.59 -13.93
N SER A 45 2.99 6.53 -12.64
CA SER A 45 3.79 7.54 -11.92
C SER A 45 4.61 6.85 -10.84
N PRO A 46 5.62 6.07 -11.23
CA PRO A 46 6.31 5.22 -10.26
C PRO A 46 7.08 5.97 -9.18
N PHE A 47 7.42 7.22 -9.42
CA PHE A 47 8.19 8.00 -8.45
C PHE A 47 7.34 9.06 -7.74
N GLU A 48 6.01 8.97 -7.80
CA GLU A 48 5.16 9.94 -7.13
C GLU A 48 5.23 9.82 -5.60
N GLY A 49 5.53 8.63 -5.09
CA GLY A 49 5.66 8.42 -3.66
C GLY A 49 6.88 9.12 -3.10
N ARG A 50 6.77 9.57 -1.85
CA ARG A 50 7.91 10.21 -1.19
C ARG A 50 8.89 9.15 -0.71
N GLU A 51 10.16 9.51 -0.70
CA GLU A 51 11.19 8.62 -0.17
C GLU A 51 11.06 8.50 1.34
N THR A 52 11.47 7.36 1.87
CA THR A 52 11.53 7.11 3.30
C THR A 52 12.99 6.99 3.70
N ASP A 53 13.24 6.85 5.01
CA ASP A 53 14.61 6.61 5.50
C ASP A 53 15.13 5.24 5.08
N GLU A 54 14.23 4.32 4.76
CA GLU A 54 14.63 3.01 4.29
C GLU A 54 15.05 3.09 2.83
N PRO A 55 16.26 2.66 2.49
CA PRO A 55 16.74 2.76 1.11
C PRO A 55 15.78 2.09 0.11
N ASP A 56 15.53 2.79 -0.99
CA ASP A 56 14.72 2.30 -2.10
C ASP A 56 13.26 2.03 -1.76
N VAL A 57 12.77 2.52 -0.63
CA VAL A 57 11.37 2.39 -0.25
C VAL A 57 10.69 3.75 -0.34
N ARG A 58 9.57 3.79 -1.04
CA ARG A 58 8.72 4.97 -1.17
C ARG A 58 7.36 4.70 -0.54
N VAL A 59 6.63 5.76 -0.24
CA VAL A 59 5.30 5.65 0.33
C VAL A 59 4.35 6.62 -0.35
N VAL A 60 3.15 6.15 -0.66
CA VAL A 60 2.04 7.01 -1.07
C VAL A 60 0.90 6.86 -0.08
N VAL A 61 0.08 7.89 -0.01
CA VAL A 61 -1.11 7.89 0.82
C VAL A 61 -2.32 7.60 -0.06
N ALA A 62 -3.24 6.81 0.46
CA ALA A 62 -4.58 6.71 -0.07
C ALA A 62 -5.49 7.44 0.93
N PRO A 63 -5.61 8.78 0.83
CA PRO A 63 -6.13 9.59 1.94
C PRO A 63 -7.58 9.28 2.31
N ARG A 64 -8.43 9.05 1.32
CA ARG A 64 -9.83 8.72 1.58
C ARG A 64 -10.00 7.34 2.20
N LEU A 65 -9.05 6.46 1.91
CA LEU A 65 -9.07 5.10 2.43
C LEU A 65 -8.33 4.99 3.75
N ARG A 66 -7.50 6.00 4.07
CA ARG A 66 -6.69 6.08 5.30
C ARG A 66 -5.63 4.99 5.39
N TYR A 67 -4.97 4.72 4.27
CA TYR A 67 -3.88 3.75 4.24
C TYR A 67 -2.63 4.34 3.60
N PHE A 68 -1.49 3.85 4.07
CA PHE A 68 -0.19 4.07 3.44
C PHE A 68 0.14 2.85 2.61
N ILE A 69 0.67 3.08 1.41
CA ILE A 69 1.13 2.01 0.53
C ILE A 69 2.63 2.19 0.37
N PHE A 70 3.41 1.24 0.86
CA PHE A 70 4.87 1.25 0.74
C PHE A 70 5.28 0.41 -0.44
N TYR A 71 6.24 0.90 -1.21
CA TYR A 71 6.66 0.21 -2.42
C TYR A 71 8.10 0.54 -2.78
N SER A 72 8.67 -0.28 -3.66
CA SER A 72 9.99 -0.06 -4.25
C SER A 72 9.88 -0.17 -5.75
N VAL A 73 10.67 0.63 -6.47
CA VAL A 73 10.80 0.52 -7.91
C VAL A 73 12.06 -0.29 -8.19
N ILE A 74 11.90 -1.45 -8.81
CA ILE A 74 12.99 -2.37 -9.07
C ILE A 74 13.02 -2.67 -10.56
N GLY A 75 13.99 -2.07 -11.27
CA GLY A 75 14.03 -2.18 -12.72
C GLY A 75 12.79 -1.57 -13.33
N ASP A 76 12.05 -2.37 -14.08
CA ASP A 76 10.80 -1.94 -14.71
C ASP A 76 9.57 -2.44 -13.95
N GLU A 77 9.74 -2.80 -12.70
CA GLU A 77 8.65 -3.29 -11.86
C GLU A 77 8.49 -2.46 -10.60
N ILE A 78 7.28 -2.45 -10.09
CA ILE A 78 6.97 -1.86 -8.79
C ILE A 78 6.57 -3.00 -7.87
N HIS A 79 7.23 -3.08 -6.72
CA HIS A 79 6.93 -4.09 -5.71
C HIS A 79 6.26 -3.43 -4.53
N ILE A 80 4.99 -3.74 -4.31
CA ILE A 80 4.26 -3.26 -3.15
C ILE A 80 4.70 -4.09 -1.96
N THR A 81 5.26 -3.45 -0.95
CA THR A 81 5.86 -4.16 0.18
C THR A 81 4.97 -4.23 1.40
N HIS A 82 4.25 -3.14 1.70
CA HIS A 82 3.36 -3.10 2.85
C HIS A 82 2.20 -2.14 2.62
N ILE A 83 1.10 -2.40 3.31
CA ILE A 83 -0.08 -1.53 3.31
C ILE A 83 -0.50 -1.37 4.77
N ARG A 84 -0.47 -0.13 5.28
CA ARG A 84 -0.67 0.16 6.70
C ARG A 84 -1.72 1.24 6.91
N HIS A 85 -2.58 1.04 7.90
CA HIS A 85 -3.56 2.07 8.24
C HIS A 85 -2.87 3.32 8.78
N THR A 86 -3.38 4.50 8.42
CA THR A 86 -2.76 5.76 8.81
C THR A 86 -2.83 6.05 10.31
N SER A 87 -3.73 5.40 11.04
CA SER A 87 -3.82 5.56 12.48
C SER A 87 -2.75 4.77 13.22
N ARG A 88 -2.05 3.86 12.53
CA ARG A 88 -0.96 3.12 13.15
C ARG A 88 0.24 4.01 13.33
N ARG A 89 1.06 3.66 14.33
CA ARG A 89 2.29 4.36 14.58
C ARG A 89 3.16 4.33 13.33
N ARG A 90 3.67 5.49 12.94
CA ARG A 90 4.57 5.58 11.81
C ARG A 90 5.85 4.80 12.09
N PRO A 91 6.38 4.06 11.10
CA PRO A 91 7.72 3.50 11.24
C PRO A 91 8.73 4.61 11.47
N ARG A 92 9.78 4.34 12.24
CA ARG A 92 10.83 5.33 12.47
C ARG A 92 11.43 5.85 11.18
N SER A 93 11.57 4.96 10.21
CA SER A 93 12.17 5.29 8.93
C SER A 93 11.23 6.06 8.02
N TRP A 94 10.01 6.29 8.44
CA TRP A 94 9.01 6.88 7.55
C TRP A 94 9.28 8.36 7.34
N GLY A 95 9.49 8.72 6.09
CA GLY A 95 9.59 10.04 5.54
C GLY A 95 9.80 11.20 6.50
N ARG A 96 10.97 11.57 6.71
CA ARG A 96 11.25 12.80 7.43
C ARG A 96 10.81 14.01 6.66
#